data_ffb1937f7606aeb24f595da5bc9744e1
#
_entry.id   ffb1937f7606aeb24f595da5bc9744e1
#
_cell.length_a   1.000
_cell.length_b   1.000
_cell.length_c   1.000
_cell.angle_alpha   90.00
_cell.angle_beta   90.00
_cell.angle_gamma   90.00
#
_symmetry.space_group_name_H-M   'P 1'
#
loop_
_entity.id
_entity.type
_entity.pdbx_description
1 polymer ?
#
loop_
_entity_poly.entity_id
_entity_poly.type
_entity_poly.pdbx_seq_one_letter_code
_entity_poly.pdbx_strand_id
1 'polypeptide(L)'
;MSVCICPKPVTAWAGLLFRIIFIFIFTLLLGFDLSFAFLFTSEAFFLLLLNGRLKNEWFRFLLLYPLIFVQAAQLCSVFVTGRYIEPLTLWNLSSASSVGVETQVKLTFVAVLFLAVSLPPHRFRIQKVRTFAWIMAIWGAGELCFDNFPLRAAAATVGQVYNQLAYNPAYDDGSRFYRKNVVEEGKSLWQ
;
A
#
# COMPACT_ATOMS: atom_id res chain seq x y z
N MET A 1 21.39 -11.80 32.68
CA MET A 1 20.92 -10.43 32.98
C MET A 1 21.06 -9.61 31.70
N SER A 2 20.01 -9.52 30.88
CA SER A 2 20.05 -8.72 29.65
C SER A 2 19.71 -7.28 30.03
N VAL A 3 20.69 -6.40 29.98
CA VAL A 3 20.52 -4.96 30.18
C VAL A 3 19.66 -4.44 29.01
N CYS A 4 18.41 -4.21 29.27
CA CYS A 4 17.48 -3.58 28.33
C CYS A 4 17.83 -2.09 28.24
N ILE A 5 18.76 -1.72 27.36
CA ILE A 5 19.06 -0.32 27.06
C ILE A 5 17.82 0.25 26.36
N CYS A 6 16.97 0.90 27.14
CA CYS A 6 15.83 1.63 26.61
C CYS A 6 16.37 2.86 25.87
N PRO A 7 16.24 2.97 24.54
CA PRO A 7 16.74 4.15 23.85
C PRO A 7 16.03 5.39 24.38
N LYS A 8 16.77 6.47 24.58
CA LYS A 8 16.23 7.76 25.01
C LYS A 8 15.13 8.18 24.00
N PRO A 9 14.02 8.78 24.44
CA PRO A 9 12.88 9.12 23.56
C PRO A 9 13.30 9.97 22.35
N VAL A 10 14.32 10.81 22.48
CA VAL A 10 14.86 11.64 21.39
C VAL A 10 15.42 10.81 20.24
N THR A 11 16.15 9.71 20.54
CA THR A 11 16.74 8.85 19.51
C THR A 11 15.67 8.04 18.74
N ALA A 12 14.56 7.73 19.41
CA ALA A 12 13.45 7.03 18.80
C ALA A 12 12.73 7.90 17.77
N TRP A 13 12.47 9.16 18.09
CA TRP A 13 11.87 10.11 17.13
C TRP A 13 12.79 10.42 15.96
N ALA A 14 14.08 10.61 16.21
CA ALA A 14 15.06 10.85 15.17
C ALA A 14 15.11 9.68 14.17
N GLY A 15 15.07 8.43 14.66
CA GLY A 15 15.04 7.25 13.80
C GLY A 15 13.76 7.15 12.96
N LEU A 16 12.59 7.52 13.52
CA LEU A 16 11.34 7.56 12.77
C LEU A 16 11.38 8.65 11.70
N LEU A 17 11.80 9.86 12.05
CA LEU A 17 11.95 10.98 11.11
C LEU A 17 12.90 10.63 9.96
N PHE A 18 14.04 10.02 10.27
CA PHE A 18 14.98 9.57 9.24
C PHE A 18 14.32 8.64 8.23
N ARG A 19 13.55 7.65 8.68
CA ARG A 19 12.85 6.69 7.80
C ARG A 19 11.80 7.40 6.94
N ILE A 20 11.04 8.32 7.51
CA ILE A 20 10.01 9.08 6.78
C ILE A 20 10.66 9.95 5.70
N ILE A 21 11.69 10.70 6.07
CA ILE A 21 12.43 11.54 5.13
C ILE A 21 13.06 10.69 4.03
N PHE A 22 13.62 9.53 4.40
CA PHE A 22 14.18 8.60 3.43
C PHE A 22 13.11 8.09 2.45
N ILE A 23 11.93 7.64 2.93
CA ILE A 23 10.86 7.17 2.06
C ILE A 23 10.37 8.30 1.14
N PHE A 24 10.22 9.52 1.67
CA PHE A 24 9.79 10.68 0.89
C PHE A 24 10.80 11.03 -0.23
N ILE A 25 12.07 11.16 0.12
CA ILE A 25 13.13 11.44 -0.87
C ILE A 25 13.24 10.30 -1.87
N PHE A 26 13.16 9.06 -1.40
CA PHE A 26 13.23 7.87 -2.26
C PHE A 26 12.11 7.84 -3.29
N THR A 27 10.86 8.14 -2.91
CA THR A 27 9.73 8.21 -3.84
C THR A 27 9.91 9.34 -4.86
N LEU A 28 10.43 10.49 -4.46
CA LEU A 28 10.77 11.58 -5.40
C LEU A 28 11.89 11.21 -6.38
N LEU A 29 12.93 10.49 -5.90
CA LEU A 29 14.02 10.03 -6.75
C LEU A 29 13.58 8.96 -7.76
N LEU A 30 12.52 8.21 -7.46
CA LEU A 30 11.89 7.30 -8.42
C LEU A 30 11.07 8.02 -9.50
N GLY A 31 10.98 9.35 -9.44
CA GLY A 31 10.30 10.17 -10.45
C GLY A 31 8.80 10.35 -10.20
N PHE A 32 8.31 10.04 -9.01
CA PHE A 32 6.91 10.28 -8.65
C PHE A 32 6.65 11.78 -8.39
N ASP A 33 5.42 12.19 -8.66
CA ASP A 33 4.97 13.54 -8.35
C ASP A 33 4.89 13.78 -6.83
N LEU A 34 4.90 15.04 -6.45
CA LEU A 34 4.90 15.46 -5.06
C LEU A 34 3.65 14.97 -4.30
N SER A 35 2.50 14.93 -4.97
CA SER A 35 1.23 14.49 -4.38
C SER A 35 1.29 13.02 -4.02
N PHE A 36 1.77 12.18 -4.93
CA PHE A 36 1.95 10.75 -4.68
C PHE A 36 2.98 10.51 -3.56
N ALA A 37 4.15 11.18 -3.65
CA ALA A 37 5.18 11.04 -2.64
C ALA A 37 4.67 11.41 -1.23
N PHE A 38 3.84 12.45 -1.12
CA PHE A 38 3.24 12.86 0.14
C PHE A 38 2.23 11.84 0.66
N LEU A 39 1.28 11.38 -0.16
CA LEU A 39 0.27 10.39 0.22
C LEU A 39 0.91 9.07 0.62
N PHE A 40 1.84 8.57 -0.20
CA PHE A 40 2.55 7.33 0.06
C PHE A 40 3.37 7.40 1.36
N THR A 41 4.08 8.50 1.57
CA THR A 41 4.90 8.70 2.79
C THR A 41 4.02 8.87 4.02
N SER A 42 2.86 9.54 3.92
CA SER A 42 1.93 9.68 5.04
C SER A 42 1.41 8.32 5.50
N GLU A 43 1.02 7.45 4.58
CA GLU A 43 0.58 6.09 4.88
C GLU A 43 1.72 5.26 5.47
N ALA A 44 2.94 5.32 4.90
CA ALA A 44 4.12 4.66 5.46
C ALA A 44 4.43 5.16 6.88
N PHE A 45 4.25 6.44 7.16
CA PHE A 45 4.40 7.00 8.50
C PHE A 45 3.49 6.33 9.53
N PHE A 46 2.21 6.13 9.17
CA PHE A 46 1.26 5.46 10.07
C PHE A 46 1.60 3.99 10.29
N LEU A 47 2.01 3.28 9.24
CA LEU A 47 2.47 1.90 9.36
C LEU A 47 3.73 1.80 10.25
N LEU A 48 4.67 2.71 10.11
CA LEU A 48 5.86 2.79 10.96
C LEU A 48 5.51 3.12 12.42
N LEU A 49 4.57 4.03 12.67
CA LEU A 49 4.05 4.33 14.01
C LEU A 49 3.41 3.09 14.64
N LEU A 50 2.59 2.39 13.87
CA LEU A 50 1.91 1.18 14.31
C LEU A 50 2.94 0.07 14.61
N ASN A 51 3.94 -0.09 13.76
CA ASN A 51 5.06 -1.02 13.95
C ASN A 51 5.81 -0.75 15.26
N GLY A 52 6.08 0.51 15.57
CA GLY A 52 6.72 0.91 16.82
C GLY A 52 5.85 0.69 18.08
N ARG A 53 4.54 0.73 17.93
CA ARG A 53 3.57 0.61 19.05
C ARG A 53 3.22 -0.83 19.37
N LEU A 54 3.12 -1.70 18.37
CA LEU A 54 2.76 -3.08 18.57
C LEU A 54 3.86 -3.83 19.31
N LYS A 55 3.55 -4.32 20.51
CA LYS A 55 4.47 -5.12 21.32
C LYS A 55 4.46 -6.59 20.94
N ASN A 56 3.32 -7.08 20.50
CA ASN A 56 3.11 -8.47 20.16
C ASN A 56 3.61 -8.73 18.73
N GLU A 57 4.58 -9.63 18.60
CA GLU A 57 5.18 -10.01 17.32
C GLU A 57 4.21 -10.72 16.40
N TRP A 58 3.25 -11.49 16.93
CA TRP A 58 2.20 -12.13 16.16
C TRP A 58 1.31 -11.11 15.43
N PHE A 59 0.91 -10.02 16.12
CA PHE A 59 0.13 -8.96 15.48
C PHE A 59 0.92 -8.23 14.39
N ARG A 60 2.23 -8.05 14.57
CA ARG A 60 3.08 -7.50 13.51
C ARG A 60 3.10 -8.43 12.31
N PHE A 61 3.35 -9.73 12.55
CA PHE A 61 3.47 -10.70 11.49
C PHE A 61 2.15 -10.90 10.72
N LEU A 62 1.02 -11.01 11.41
CA LEU A 62 -0.27 -11.33 10.78
C LEU A 62 -0.97 -10.10 10.17
N LEU A 63 -0.79 -8.92 10.76
CA LEU A 63 -1.54 -7.74 10.34
C LEU A 63 -0.66 -6.70 9.65
N LEU A 64 0.44 -6.32 10.29
CA LEU A 64 1.21 -5.17 9.86
C LEU A 64 2.15 -5.48 8.69
N TYR A 65 2.88 -6.58 8.73
CA TYR A 65 3.80 -6.94 7.65
C TYR A 65 3.10 -7.15 6.32
N PRO A 66 1.95 -7.85 6.24
CA PRO A 66 1.18 -7.91 5.00
C PRO A 66 0.82 -6.54 4.44
N LEU A 67 0.42 -5.57 5.28
CA LEU A 67 0.12 -4.21 4.82
C LEU A 67 1.37 -3.50 4.25
N ILE A 68 2.52 -3.66 4.90
CA ILE A 68 3.78 -3.11 4.39
C ILE A 68 4.18 -3.77 3.06
N PHE A 69 3.96 -5.09 2.90
CA PHE A 69 4.19 -5.78 1.63
C PHE A 69 3.23 -5.31 0.54
N VAL A 70 1.96 -5.11 0.85
CA VAL A 70 0.98 -4.54 -0.08
C VAL A 70 1.41 -3.14 -0.52
N GLN A 71 1.86 -2.30 0.41
CA GLN A 71 2.36 -0.97 0.09
C GLN A 71 3.62 -1.03 -0.81
N ALA A 72 4.54 -1.96 -0.54
CA ALA A 72 5.70 -2.19 -1.42
C ALA A 72 5.28 -2.63 -2.83
N ALA A 73 4.30 -3.52 -2.94
CA ALA A 73 3.77 -3.98 -4.22
C ALA A 73 3.09 -2.85 -5.00
N GLN A 74 2.32 -1.99 -4.31
CA GLN A 74 1.72 -0.80 -4.92
C GLN A 74 2.78 0.18 -5.44
N LEU A 75 3.85 0.41 -4.66
CA LEU A 75 4.98 1.24 -5.09
C LEU A 75 5.62 0.70 -6.37
N CYS A 76 5.89 -0.61 -6.40
CA CYS A 76 6.44 -1.27 -7.57
C CYS A 76 5.52 -1.19 -8.79
N SER A 77 4.21 -1.35 -8.59
CA SER A 77 3.22 -1.23 -9.68
C SER A 77 3.23 0.18 -10.26
N VAL A 78 3.12 1.20 -9.40
CA VAL A 78 3.12 2.60 -9.86
C VAL A 78 4.45 2.95 -10.55
N PHE A 79 5.58 2.41 -10.06
CA PHE A 79 6.89 2.63 -10.67
C PHE A 79 6.98 2.11 -12.12
N VAL A 80 6.33 0.97 -12.43
CA VAL A 80 6.38 0.36 -13.77
C VAL A 80 5.25 0.84 -14.67
N THR A 81 4.04 0.94 -14.12
CA THR A 81 2.82 1.16 -14.92
C THR A 81 2.25 2.57 -14.80
N GLY A 82 2.74 3.36 -13.84
CA GLY A 82 2.16 4.66 -13.49
C GLY A 82 0.83 4.56 -12.73
N ARG A 83 0.38 3.33 -12.38
CA ARG A 83 -0.92 3.08 -11.73
C ARG A 83 -0.80 2.09 -10.59
N TYR A 84 -1.73 2.16 -9.65
CA TYR A 84 -1.89 1.15 -8.62
C TYR A 84 -2.26 -0.20 -9.23
N ILE A 85 -2.03 -1.29 -8.47
CA ILE A 85 -2.44 -2.64 -8.87
C ILE A 85 -3.95 -2.65 -9.08
N GLU A 86 -4.37 -3.00 -10.28
CA GLU A 86 -5.76 -3.21 -10.68
C GLU A 86 -6.05 -4.73 -10.79
N PRO A 87 -7.32 -5.17 -10.79
CA PRO A 87 -7.67 -6.58 -10.97
C PRO A 87 -7.05 -7.18 -12.23
N LEU A 88 -7.03 -6.44 -13.33
CA LEU A 88 -6.41 -6.87 -14.58
C LEU A 88 -4.91 -7.14 -14.44
N THR A 89 -4.20 -6.33 -13.64
CA THR A 89 -2.78 -6.53 -13.32
C THR A 89 -2.56 -7.86 -12.60
N LEU A 90 -3.45 -8.22 -11.67
CA LEU A 90 -3.37 -9.48 -10.94
C LEU A 90 -3.62 -10.68 -11.85
N TRP A 91 -4.58 -10.59 -12.77
CA TRP A 91 -4.83 -11.65 -13.76
C TRP A 91 -3.66 -11.85 -14.73
N ASN A 92 -2.96 -10.77 -15.06
CA ASN A 92 -1.79 -10.79 -15.94
C ASN A 92 -0.46 -11.07 -15.23
N LEU A 93 -0.48 -11.41 -13.95
CA LEU A 93 0.73 -11.74 -13.18
C LEU A 93 1.51 -12.94 -13.78
N SER A 94 0.82 -13.86 -14.43
CA SER A 94 1.46 -14.96 -15.18
C SER A 94 2.33 -14.45 -16.35
N SER A 95 2.01 -13.28 -16.88
CA SER A 95 2.77 -12.62 -17.95
C SER A 95 3.94 -11.78 -17.41
N ALA A 96 4.10 -11.69 -16.07
CA ALA A 96 5.18 -10.93 -15.46
C ALA A 96 6.59 -11.48 -15.81
N SER A 97 6.68 -12.74 -16.24
CA SER A 97 7.92 -13.33 -16.78
C SER A 97 8.37 -12.67 -18.09
N SER A 98 7.47 -11.99 -18.81
CA SER A 98 7.79 -11.24 -20.03
C SER A 98 8.43 -9.88 -19.76
N VAL A 99 8.41 -9.42 -18.50
CA VAL A 99 9.08 -8.18 -18.08
C VAL A 99 10.59 -8.39 -18.19
N GLY A 100 11.28 -7.53 -18.92
CA GLY A 100 12.71 -7.64 -19.14
C GLY A 100 13.51 -7.69 -17.81
N VAL A 101 14.61 -8.44 -17.81
CA VAL A 101 15.47 -8.67 -16.63
C VAL A 101 15.86 -7.35 -15.95
N GLU A 102 16.18 -6.32 -16.73
CA GLU A 102 16.53 -5.00 -16.18
C GLU A 102 15.41 -4.41 -15.31
N THR A 103 14.16 -4.50 -15.76
CA THR A 103 13.01 -4.01 -15.01
C THR A 103 12.77 -4.86 -13.75
N GLN A 104 12.95 -6.18 -13.83
CA GLN A 104 12.86 -7.06 -12.66
C GLN A 104 13.90 -6.70 -11.59
N VAL A 105 15.14 -6.43 -12.00
CA VAL A 105 16.20 -6.00 -11.07
C VAL A 105 15.85 -4.66 -10.43
N LYS A 106 15.38 -3.68 -11.19
CA LYS A 106 14.94 -2.38 -10.66
C LYS A 106 13.80 -2.55 -9.66
N LEU A 107 12.78 -3.35 -9.97
CA LEU A 107 11.65 -3.63 -9.06
C LEU A 107 12.11 -4.30 -7.77
N THR A 108 12.97 -5.31 -7.89
CA THR A 108 13.51 -6.00 -6.72
C THR A 108 14.29 -5.02 -5.83
N PHE A 109 15.10 -4.15 -6.41
CA PHE A 109 15.84 -3.14 -5.68
C PHE A 109 14.92 -2.15 -4.95
N VAL A 110 13.88 -1.65 -5.64
CA VAL A 110 12.88 -0.74 -5.07
C VAL A 110 12.16 -1.40 -3.90
N ALA A 111 11.68 -2.64 -4.08
CA ALA A 111 10.98 -3.39 -3.05
C ALA A 111 11.87 -3.67 -1.84
N VAL A 112 13.08 -4.18 -2.06
CA VAL A 112 14.03 -4.53 -0.97
C VAL A 112 14.40 -3.29 -0.19
N LEU A 113 14.69 -2.17 -0.85
CA LEU A 113 15.09 -0.92 -0.17
C LEU A 113 13.94 -0.37 0.69
N PHE A 114 12.71 -0.36 0.15
CA PHE A 114 11.54 0.06 0.90
C PHE A 114 11.28 -0.86 2.11
N LEU A 115 11.32 -2.17 1.92
CA LEU A 115 11.09 -3.15 2.97
C LEU A 115 12.19 -3.10 4.04
N ALA A 116 13.46 -2.90 3.66
CA ALA A 116 14.57 -2.77 4.60
C ALA A 116 14.40 -1.57 5.55
N VAL A 117 13.75 -0.50 5.11
CA VAL A 117 13.45 0.67 5.94
C VAL A 117 12.18 0.48 6.77
N SER A 118 11.17 -0.22 6.22
CA SER A 118 9.82 -0.28 6.81
C SER A 118 9.62 -1.47 7.76
N LEU A 119 10.19 -2.65 7.47
CA LEU A 119 9.99 -3.85 8.28
C LEU A 119 10.66 -3.83 9.65
N PRO A 120 11.91 -3.35 9.82
CA PRO A 120 12.54 -3.42 11.13
C PRO A 120 11.73 -2.71 12.20
N PRO A 121 11.36 -3.39 13.30
CA PRO A 121 10.57 -2.78 14.35
C PRO A 121 11.38 -1.64 14.99
N HIS A 122 10.79 -0.47 15.01
CA HIS A 122 11.34 0.67 15.74
C HIS A 122 10.57 0.80 17.04
N ARG A 123 11.22 0.53 18.18
CA ARG A 123 10.57 0.65 19.50
C ARG A 123 10.33 2.11 19.82
N PHE A 124 9.13 2.53 19.49
CA PHE A 124 8.65 3.89 19.72
C PHE A 124 7.60 3.88 20.83
N ARG A 125 7.82 4.66 21.88
CA ARG A 125 6.91 4.72 23.02
C ARG A 125 6.13 6.03 22.99
N ILE A 126 4.97 6.03 22.34
CA ILE A 126 3.99 7.10 22.56
C ILE A 126 3.38 6.88 23.94
N GLN A 127 3.72 7.73 24.89
CA GLN A 127 3.22 7.62 26.27
C GLN A 127 1.72 7.91 26.37
N LYS A 128 1.20 8.82 25.53
CA LYS A 128 -0.21 9.25 25.58
C LYS A 128 -1.04 8.43 24.59
N VAL A 129 -1.80 7.47 25.09
CA VAL A 129 -2.72 6.63 24.29
C VAL A 129 -3.73 7.50 23.53
N ARG A 130 -4.23 8.57 24.13
CA ARG A 130 -5.18 9.50 23.49
C ARG A 130 -4.60 10.16 22.24
N THR A 131 -3.35 10.65 22.32
CA THR A 131 -2.68 11.27 21.16
C THR A 131 -2.53 10.27 20.02
N PHE A 132 -2.15 9.03 20.32
CA PHE A 132 -2.07 7.97 19.31
C PHE A 132 -3.42 7.67 18.68
N ALA A 133 -4.48 7.56 19.49
CA ALA A 133 -5.85 7.32 19.01
C ALA A 133 -6.33 8.44 18.08
N TRP A 134 -6.07 9.71 18.41
CA TRP A 134 -6.41 10.85 17.55
C TRP A 134 -5.64 10.82 16.22
N ILE A 135 -4.35 10.53 16.26
CA ILE A 135 -3.55 10.40 15.02
C ILE A 135 -4.12 9.30 14.13
N MET A 136 -4.44 8.14 14.71
CA MET A 136 -5.03 7.02 13.95
C MET A 136 -6.44 7.34 13.43
N ALA A 137 -7.24 8.08 14.19
CA ALA A 137 -8.57 8.52 13.74
C ALA A 137 -8.49 9.51 12.57
N ILE A 138 -7.58 10.48 12.63
CA ILE A 138 -7.35 11.45 11.55
C ILE A 138 -6.86 10.72 10.28
N TRP A 139 -5.93 9.78 10.44
CA TRP A 139 -5.46 8.98 9.31
C TRP A 139 -6.58 8.13 8.72
N GLY A 140 -7.32 7.38 9.54
CA GLY A 140 -8.44 6.57 9.07
C GLY A 140 -9.52 7.40 8.38
N ALA A 141 -9.79 8.62 8.85
CA ALA A 141 -10.68 9.55 8.15
C ALA A 141 -10.09 9.97 6.80
N GLY A 142 -8.78 10.23 6.72
CA GLY A 142 -8.08 10.52 5.47
C GLY A 142 -8.22 9.38 4.47
N GLU A 143 -7.96 8.14 4.89
CA GLU A 143 -8.13 6.94 4.06
C GLU A 143 -9.57 6.78 3.52
N LEU A 144 -10.58 7.17 4.31
CA LEU A 144 -11.97 7.13 3.88
C LEU A 144 -12.36 8.25 2.91
N CYS A 145 -11.71 9.43 3.04
CA CYS A 145 -12.03 10.60 2.24
C CYS A 145 -11.28 10.68 0.90
N PHE A 146 -10.09 10.08 0.82
CA PHE A 146 -9.24 10.18 -0.36
C PHE A 146 -9.00 8.81 -1.00
N ASP A 147 -9.41 8.64 -2.26
CA ASP A 147 -9.28 7.37 -3.00
C ASP A 147 -7.85 7.02 -3.42
N ASN A 148 -6.93 7.98 -3.32
CA ASN A 148 -5.59 7.87 -3.86
C ASN A 148 -4.55 7.27 -2.89
N PHE A 149 -4.98 6.75 -1.73
CA PHE A 149 -4.08 6.05 -0.82
C PHE A 149 -3.76 4.63 -1.31
N PRO A 150 -2.49 4.18 -1.24
CA PRO A 150 -2.06 2.86 -1.71
C PRO A 150 -2.84 1.69 -1.11
N LEU A 151 -3.09 1.70 0.21
CA LEU A 151 -3.82 0.60 0.87
C LEU A 151 -5.30 0.62 0.51
N ARG A 152 -5.91 1.79 0.35
CA ARG A 152 -7.30 1.90 -0.11
C ARG A 152 -7.44 1.41 -1.55
N ALA A 153 -6.52 1.76 -2.43
CA ALA A 153 -6.49 1.23 -3.80
C ALA A 153 -6.37 -0.29 -3.80
N ALA A 154 -5.53 -0.87 -2.95
CA ALA A 154 -5.43 -2.32 -2.79
C ALA A 154 -6.73 -2.94 -2.27
N ALA A 155 -7.38 -2.34 -1.27
CA ALA A 155 -8.64 -2.83 -0.74
C ALA A 155 -9.76 -2.79 -1.80
N ALA A 156 -9.82 -1.73 -2.60
CA ALA A 156 -10.76 -1.62 -3.72
C ALA A 156 -10.52 -2.72 -4.77
N THR A 157 -9.25 -3.00 -5.11
CA THR A 157 -8.88 -4.09 -6.01
C THR A 157 -9.32 -5.45 -5.48
N VAL A 158 -9.07 -5.74 -4.21
CA VAL A 158 -9.52 -6.99 -3.58
C VAL A 158 -11.04 -7.12 -3.62
N GLY A 159 -11.76 -6.03 -3.32
CA GLY A 159 -13.23 -6.01 -3.41
C GLY A 159 -13.73 -6.29 -4.83
N GLN A 160 -13.11 -5.72 -5.84
CA GLN A 160 -13.46 -5.97 -7.24
C GLN A 160 -13.18 -7.42 -7.65
N VAL A 161 -12.01 -7.97 -7.29
CA VAL A 161 -11.67 -9.38 -7.54
C VAL A 161 -12.65 -10.31 -6.83
N TYR A 162 -12.97 -10.03 -5.56
CA TYR A 162 -13.96 -10.81 -4.82
C TYR A 162 -15.33 -10.80 -5.51
N ASN A 163 -15.81 -9.64 -5.94
CA ASN A 163 -17.09 -9.53 -6.66
C ASN A 163 -17.05 -10.28 -7.99
N GLN A 164 -15.93 -10.28 -8.71
CA GLN A 164 -15.75 -11.05 -9.93
C GLN A 164 -15.76 -12.55 -9.69
N LEU A 165 -15.12 -13.02 -8.61
CA LEU A 165 -15.07 -14.44 -8.24
C LEU A 165 -16.39 -14.93 -7.63
N ALA A 166 -17.07 -14.06 -6.88
CA ALA A 166 -18.41 -14.35 -6.32
C ALA A 166 -19.52 -14.30 -7.38
N TYR A 167 -19.25 -13.69 -8.53
CA TYR A 167 -20.15 -13.69 -9.66
C TYR A 167 -20.29 -15.13 -10.20
N ASN A 168 -21.48 -15.73 -10.02
CA ASN A 168 -21.77 -17.03 -10.56
C ASN A 168 -22.53 -16.89 -11.88
N PRO A 169 -21.85 -17.09 -13.04
CA PRO A 169 -22.47 -16.91 -14.35
C PRO A 169 -23.65 -17.90 -14.61
N ALA A 170 -23.78 -18.97 -13.82
CA ALA A 170 -24.90 -19.90 -13.92
C ALA A 170 -26.23 -19.33 -13.43
N TYR A 171 -26.19 -18.26 -12.62
CA TYR A 171 -27.39 -17.55 -12.13
C TYR A 171 -27.70 -16.24 -12.88
N ASP A 172 -26.75 -15.73 -13.62
CA ASP A 172 -26.96 -14.57 -14.46
C ASP A 172 -27.24 -15.09 -15.88
N ASP A 173 -28.49 -15.03 -16.25
CA ASP A 173 -28.97 -15.27 -17.59
C ASP A 173 -28.27 -14.26 -18.54
N GLY A 174 -27.05 -14.46 -18.90
CA GLY A 174 -26.10 -13.63 -19.68
C GLY A 174 -26.63 -12.38 -20.42
N SER A 175 -27.96 -12.19 -20.43
CA SER A 175 -28.68 -11.10 -21.03
C SER A 175 -28.40 -9.75 -20.39
N ARG A 176 -28.07 -9.70 -19.07
CA ARG A 176 -27.80 -8.43 -18.37
C ARG A 176 -26.40 -7.88 -18.66
N PHE A 177 -25.41 -8.77 -18.78
CA PHE A 177 -24.02 -8.35 -19.05
C PHE A 177 -23.87 -7.90 -20.51
N TYR A 178 -24.47 -8.64 -21.43
CA TYR A 178 -24.51 -8.26 -22.86
C TYR A 178 -25.32 -6.98 -23.09
N ARG A 179 -26.47 -6.81 -22.43
CA ARG A 179 -27.27 -5.59 -22.57
C ARG A 179 -26.55 -4.33 -22.11
N LYS A 180 -25.80 -4.37 -21.01
CA LYS A 180 -25.14 -3.18 -20.49
C LYS A 180 -23.98 -2.72 -21.39
N ASN A 181 -23.16 -3.65 -21.83
CA ASN A 181 -22.00 -3.33 -22.66
C ASN A 181 -22.38 -3.02 -24.10
N VAL A 182 -23.31 -3.77 -24.70
CA VAL A 182 -23.76 -3.53 -26.09
C VAL A 182 -24.59 -2.25 -26.21
N VAL A 183 -25.34 -1.88 -25.17
CA VAL A 183 -26.09 -0.61 -25.17
C VAL A 183 -25.17 0.60 -24.96
N GLU A 184 -24.10 0.48 -24.19
CA GLU A 184 -23.10 1.55 -24.04
C GLU A 184 -22.22 1.70 -25.29
N GLU A 185 -21.76 0.60 -25.90
CA GLU A 185 -21.03 0.64 -27.17
C GLU A 185 -21.94 1.11 -28.33
N GLY A 186 -23.21 0.68 -28.37
CA GLY A 186 -24.15 1.13 -29.39
C GLY A 186 -24.48 2.62 -29.33
N LYS A 187 -24.44 3.25 -28.15
CA LYS A 187 -24.64 4.69 -28.02
C LYS A 187 -23.43 5.52 -28.46
N SER A 188 -22.24 4.98 -28.38
CA SER A 188 -21.01 5.66 -28.81
C SER A 188 -20.80 5.64 -30.33
N LEU A 189 -21.47 4.75 -31.05
CA LEU A 189 -21.34 4.63 -32.50
C LEU A 189 -22.33 5.50 -33.30
N TRP A 190 -23.29 6.14 -32.61
CA TRP A 190 -24.32 6.95 -33.25
C TRP A 190 -24.34 8.43 -32.80
N GLN A 191 -23.29 8.89 -32.13
CA GLN A 191 -22.99 10.29 -31.85
C GLN A 191 -21.74 10.73 -32.61
#